data_50c6eebf4fb61f1f0328c7f97be25443
#
_entry.id   50c6eebf4fb61f1f0328c7f97be25443
#
_cell.length_a   1.000
_cell.length_b   1.000
_cell.length_c   1.000
_cell.angle_alpha   90.00
_cell.angle_beta   90.00
_cell.angle_gamma   90.00
#
_symmetry.space_group_name_H-M   'P 1'
#
loop_
_entity.id
_entity.type
_entity.pdbx_description
1 polymer ?
#
loop_
_entity_poly.entity_id
_entity_poly.type
_entity_poly.pdbx_seq_one_letter_code
_entity_poly.pdbx_strand_id
1 'polypeptide(L)'
;CSSDLKMAKKELKTNVMRVLDSKKLAYNHYAYDNSTVNGVEVARLLGQEPDRVFKTLVTRGKSGGFFVFMVPVAEELDLKKAARACGEKAVEMLPQKELLPRTGYVHGGCSPIGMKKQFPTYIHQTAADYDTIFFSAGRVGAQVELPLSALQQALPVTPADIIKA
;
A
#
# COMPACT_ATOMS: atom_id res chain seq x y z
N CYS A 1 -5.60 -28.72 -15.92
CA CYS A 1 -6.54 -28.32 -16.94
C CYS A 1 -6.92 -26.84 -16.80
N SER A 2 -7.55 -26.28 -17.84
CA SER A 2 -7.86 -24.84 -17.89
C SER A 2 -8.87 -24.40 -16.83
N SER A 3 -9.80 -25.27 -16.42
CA SER A 3 -10.77 -24.94 -15.38
C SER A 3 -10.11 -24.81 -14.00
N ASP A 4 -9.13 -25.65 -13.70
CA ASP A 4 -8.39 -25.57 -12.43
C ASP A 4 -7.56 -24.31 -12.37
N LEU A 5 -6.95 -23.91 -13.49
CA LEU A 5 -6.20 -22.66 -13.59
C LEU A 5 -7.11 -21.45 -13.36
N LYS A 6 -8.31 -21.47 -13.94
CA LYS A 6 -9.28 -20.38 -13.74
C LYS A 6 -9.74 -20.30 -12.29
N MET A 7 -9.97 -21.42 -11.64
CA MET A 7 -10.34 -21.44 -10.22
C MET A 7 -9.20 -20.94 -9.34
N ALA A 8 -7.97 -21.39 -9.60
CA ALA A 8 -6.80 -20.94 -8.86
C ALA A 8 -6.61 -19.41 -9.00
N LYS A 9 -6.78 -18.87 -10.21
CA LYS A 9 -6.70 -17.42 -10.44
C LYS A 9 -7.81 -16.69 -9.68
N LYS A 10 -9.00 -17.24 -9.64
CA LYS A 10 -10.14 -16.67 -8.94
C LYS A 10 -9.92 -16.69 -7.43
N GLU A 11 -9.36 -17.78 -6.90
CA GLU A 11 -9.01 -17.90 -5.48
C GLU A 11 -7.89 -16.94 -5.08
N LEU A 12 -6.99 -16.60 -6.02
CA LEU A 12 -5.89 -15.70 -5.76
C LEU A 12 -6.31 -14.23 -5.79
N LYS A 13 -7.53 -13.91 -6.26
CA LYS A 13 -8.01 -12.53 -6.26
C LYS A 13 -8.22 -12.04 -4.84
N THR A 14 -7.57 -10.91 -4.52
CA THR A 14 -7.70 -10.27 -3.22
C THR A 14 -8.83 -9.24 -3.26
N ASN A 15 -9.20 -8.72 -2.09
CA ASN A 15 -10.16 -7.64 -2.01
C ASN A 15 -9.69 -6.39 -2.79
N VAL A 16 -8.38 -6.10 -2.75
CA VAL A 16 -7.80 -4.99 -3.52
C VAL A 16 -8.09 -5.16 -5.00
N MET A 17 -7.83 -6.34 -5.55
CA MET A 17 -8.06 -6.63 -6.97
C MET A 17 -9.55 -6.53 -7.31
N ARG A 18 -10.44 -6.98 -6.43
CA ARG A 18 -11.88 -6.87 -6.63
C ARG A 18 -12.34 -5.42 -6.67
N VAL A 19 -11.79 -4.57 -5.80
CA VAL A 19 -12.10 -3.14 -5.80
C VAL A 19 -11.64 -2.50 -7.11
N LEU A 20 -10.42 -2.81 -7.56
CA LEU A 20 -9.90 -2.29 -8.83
C LEU A 20 -10.74 -2.75 -10.01
N ASP A 21 -11.13 -4.02 -10.03
CA ASP A 21 -12.01 -4.58 -11.08
C ASP A 21 -13.36 -3.87 -11.08
N SER A 22 -13.95 -3.64 -9.92
CA SER A 22 -15.26 -2.98 -9.81
C SER A 22 -15.24 -1.55 -10.32
N LYS A 23 -14.09 -0.88 -10.22
CA LYS A 23 -13.90 0.48 -10.72
C LYS A 23 -13.37 0.52 -12.15
N LYS A 24 -13.18 -0.65 -12.78
CA LYS A 24 -12.68 -0.80 -14.14
C LYS A 24 -11.30 -0.16 -14.34
N LEU A 25 -10.47 -0.25 -13.33
CA LEU A 25 -9.09 0.27 -13.35
C LEU A 25 -8.14 -0.85 -13.74
N ALA A 26 -7.30 -0.58 -14.74
CA ALA A 26 -6.32 -1.55 -15.22
C ALA A 26 -5.14 -1.65 -14.24
N TYR A 27 -4.69 -2.87 -13.98
CA TYR A 27 -3.55 -3.14 -13.11
C TYR A 27 -2.92 -4.47 -13.51
N ASN A 28 -1.65 -4.64 -13.12
CA ASN A 28 -1.00 -5.94 -13.15
C ASN A 28 -0.87 -6.45 -11.72
N HIS A 29 -0.79 -7.77 -11.56
CA HIS A 29 -0.58 -8.34 -10.24
C HIS A 29 0.49 -9.40 -10.28
N TYR A 30 1.18 -9.58 -9.15
CA TYR A 30 2.33 -10.48 -9.04
C TYR A 30 2.23 -11.24 -7.73
N ALA A 31 2.59 -12.52 -7.78
CA ALA A 31 2.72 -13.36 -6.60
C ALA A 31 4.20 -13.68 -6.40
N TYR A 32 4.62 -13.77 -5.15
CA TYR A 32 5.99 -14.12 -4.79
C TYR A 32 5.96 -14.97 -3.52
N ASP A 33 7.11 -15.56 -3.17
CA ASP A 33 7.23 -16.35 -1.95
C ASP A 33 6.87 -15.48 -0.73
N ASN A 34 5.88 -15.93 0.05
CA ASN A 34 5.38 -15.19 1.20
C ASN A 34 6.22 -15.40 2.47
N SER A 35 7.44 -15.93 2.34
CA SER A 35 8.34 -16.10 3.47
C SER A 35 8.94 -14.79 3.98
N THR A 36 8.84 -13.70 3.19
CA THR A 36 9.40 -12.40 3.58
C THR A 36 8.31 -11.33 3.62
N VAL A 37 8.44 -10.42 4.60
CA VAL A 37 7.65 -9.19 4.67
C VAL A 37 8.54 -7.95 4.50
N ASN A 38 9.86 -8.15 4.26
CA ASN A 38 10.80 -7.06 4.03
C ASN A 38 10.56 -6.46 2.65
N GLY A 39 10.21 -5.17 2.59
CA GLY A 39 9.84 -4.51 1.34
C GLY A 39 10.95 -4.46 0.30
N VAL A 40 12.21 -4.27 0.73
CA VAL A 40 13.36 -4.25 -0.18
C VAL A 40 13.55 -5.63 -0.81
N GLU A 41 13.41 -6.69 -0.01
CA GLU A 41 13.49 -8.06 -0.52
C GLU A 41 12.33 -8.36 -1.48
N VAL A 42 11.14 -7.87 -1.19
CA VAL A 42 9.99 -7.99 -2.10
C VAL A 42 10.29 -7.32 -3.44
N ALA A 43 10.85 -6.11 -3.43
CA ALA A 43 11.24 -5.42 -4.66
C ALA A 43 12.24 -6.25 -5.45
N ARG A 44 13.23 -6.84 -4.77
CA ARG A 44 14.22 -7.72 -5.41
C ARG A 44 13.56 -8.93 -6.08
N LEU A 45 12.62 -9.57 -5.37
CA LEU A 45 11.90 -10.73 -5.91
C LEU A 45 11.06 -10.37 -7.14
N LEU A 46 10.55 -9.14 -7.18
CA LEU A 46 9.78 -8.64 -8.32
C LEU A 46 10.69 -8.15 -9.46
N GLY A 47 12.00 -8.05 -9.24
CA GLY A 47 12.92 -7.50 -10.23
C GLY A 47 12.75 -6.01 -10.42
N GLN A 48 12.30 -5.29 -9.40
CA GLN A 48 12.00 -3.86 -9.47
C GLN A 48 12.89 -3.02 -8.57
N GLU A 49 13.10 -1.76 -8.96
CA GLU A 49 13.79 -0.80 -8.12
C GLU A 49 12.99 -0.55 -6.82
N PRO A 50 13.65 -0.53 -5.66
CA PRO A 50 12.95 -0.27 -4.39
C PRO A 50 12.17 1.05 -4.37
N ASP A 51 12.62 2.05 -5.14
CA ASP A 51 11.95 3.35 -5.20
C ASP A 51 10.58 3.28 -5.86
N ARG A 52 10.31 2.24 -6.63
CA ARG A 52 9.00 2.04 -7.30
C ARG A 52 8.04 1.19 -6.48
N VAL A 53 8.53 0.53 -5.44
CA VAL A 53 7.72 -0.35 -4.59
C VAL A 53 7.43 0.38 -3.30
N PHE A 54 6.16 0.52 -2.97
CA PHE A 54 5.71 1.31 -1.82
C PHE A 54 5.17 0.40 -0.73
N LYS A 55 5.50 0.73 0.51
CA LYS A 55 4.91 0.09 1.68
C LYS A 55 3.84 1.02 2.26
N THR A 56 2.79 0.43 2.82
CA THR A 56 1.66 1.16 3.38
C THR A 56 1.76 1.13 4.90
N LEU A 57 1.85 2.30 5.50
CA LEU A 57 2.01 2.46 6.94
C LEU A 57 0.80 3.17 7.51
N VAL A 58 0.30 2.70 8.64
CA VAL A 58 -0.84 3.30 9.33
C VAL A 58 -0.35 3.97 10.60
N THR A 59 -0.80 5.20 10.82
CA THR A 59 -0.42 6.00 11.98
C THR A 59 -1.64 6.48 12.73
N ARG A 60 -1.43 6.85 13.99
CA ARG A 60 -2.43 7.50 14.82
C ARG A 60 -1.97 8.93 15.07
N GLY A 61 -2.84 9.90 14.75
CA GLY A 61 -2.58 11.31 15.06
C GLY A 61 -2.85 11.63 16.53
N LYS A 62 -2.27 12.71 17.02
CA LYS A 62 -2.49 13.17 18.39
C LYS A 62 -3.97 13.43 18.68
N SER A 63 -4.74 13.81 17.67
CA SER A 63 -6.19 14.01 17.77
C SER A 63 -6.99 12.71 17.97
N GLY A 64 -6.35 11.55 17.76
CA GLY A 64 -6.99 10.23 17.81
C GLY A 64 -7.39 9.69 16.44
N GLY A 65 -7.25 10.48 15.37
CA GLY A 65 -7.55 10.03 14.01
C GLY A 65 -6.45 9.13 13.44
N PHE A 66 -6.79 8.35 12.43
CA PHE A 66 -5.86 7.45 11.76
C PHE A 66 -5.53 8.00 10.39
N PHE A 67 -4.27 7.82 9.96
CA PHE A 67 -3.77 8.31 8.67
C PHE A 67 -2.88 7.26 8.05
N VAL A 68 -2.96 7.14 6.73
CA VAL A 68 -2.20 6.15 5.96
C VAL A 68 -1.14 6.85 5.14
N PHE A 69 0.08 6.32 5.18
CA PHE A 69 1.20 6.86 4.43
C PHE A 69 1.86 5.76 3.62
N MET A 70 2.09 6.05 2.33
CA MET A 70 2.78 5.13 1.43
C MET A 70 4.15 5.71 1.11
N VAL A 71 5.19 4.96 1.41
CA VAL A 71 6.58 5.39 1.18
C VAL A 71 7.35 4.30 0.44
N PRO A 72 8.40 4.67 -0.34
CA PRO A 72 9.25 3.66 -0.97
C PRO A 72 9.81 2.70 0.07
N VAL A 73 9.90 1.42 -0.28
CA VAL A 73 10.25 0.36 0.69
C VAL A 73 11.65 0.54 1.30
N ALA A 74 12.58 1.20 0.58
CA ALA A 74 13.92 1.46 1.07
C ALA A 74 14.01 2.72 1.94
N GLU A 75 12.94 3.51 2.02
CA GLU A 75 12.91 4.77 2.76
C GLU A 75 12.12 4.62 4.05
N GLU A 76 12.32 5.56 4.95
CA GLU A 76 11.59 5.61 6.21
C GLU A 76 10.64 6.80 6.24
N LEU A 77 9.48 6.59 6.84
CA LEU A 77 8.52 7.67 7.07
C LEU A 77 9.11 8.67 8.07
N ASP A 78 9.12 9.94 7.69
CA ASP A 78 9.44 11.02 8.61
C ASP A 78 8.16 11.44 9.34
N LEU A 79 8.10 11.15 10.64
CA LEU A 79 6.86 11.37 11.41
C LEU A 79 6.50 12.85 11.52
N LYS A 80 7.47 13.75 11.50
CA LYS A 80 7.20 15.19 11.52
C LYS A 80 6.62 15.67 10.20
N LYS A 81 7.18 15.20 9.08
CA LYS A 81 6.65 15.52 7.74
C LYS A 81 5.25 14.91 7.56
N ALA A 82 5.05 13.69 8.06
CA ALA A 82 3.75 13.03 8.01
C ALA A 82 2.69 13.82 8.78
N ALA A 83 3.02 14.26 10.00
CA ALA A 83 2.10 15.07 10.80
C ALA A 83 1.75 16.37 10.08
N ARG A 84 2.74 17.02 9.49
CA ARG A 84 2.54 18.25 8.74
C ARG A 84 1.63 18.03 7.53
N ALA A 85 1.83 16.91 6.81
CA ALA A 85 1.03 16.60 5.62
C ALA A 85 -0.45 16.39 5.96
N CYS A 86 -0.75 15.77 7.10
CA CYS A 86 -2.13 15.48 7.49
C CYS A 86 -2.72 16.50 8.47
N GLY A 87 -1.98 17.56 8.83
CA GLY A 87 -2.51 18.61 9.70
C GLY A 87 -2.56 18.24 11.17
N GLU A 88 -1.77 17.26 11.61
CA GLU A 88 -1.68 16.84 13.01
C GLU A 88 -0.48 17.48 13.69
N LYS A 89 -0.56 17.65 15.01
CA LYS A 89 0.59 18.12 15.80
C LYS A 89 1.68 17.04 15.85
N ALA A 90 1.28 15.78 15.91
CA ALA A 90 2.18 14.65 15.93
C ALA A 90 1.44 13.41 15.45
N VAL A 91 2.17 12.47 14.87
CA VAL A 91 1.66 11.14 14.53
C VAL A 91 2.63 10.10 15.05
N GLU A 92 2.11 8.93 15.37
CA GLU A 92 2.93 7.79 15.80
C GLU A 92 2.50 6.55 15.01
N MET A 93 3.42 5.61 14.85
CA MET A 93 3.09 4.36 14.18
C MET A 93 2.04 3.59 14.99
N LEU A 94 1.05 3.07 14.29
CA LEU A 94 0.05 2.23 14.93
C LEU A 94 0.71 0.94 15.40
N PRO A 95 0.48 0.49 16.65
CA PRO A 95 1.02 -0.80 17.10
C PRO A 95 0.55 -1.92 16.17
N GLN A 96 1.47 -2.85 15.87
CA GLN A 96 1.18 -3.94 14.93
C GLN A 96 -0.07 -4.74 15.32
N LYS A 97 -0.29 -4.94 16.62
CA LYS A 97 -1.47 -5.67 17.12
C LYS A 97 -2.81 -4.99 16.81
N GLU A 98 -2.79 -3.68 16.53
CA GLU A 98 -4.00 -2.92 16.20
C GLU A 98 -4.26 -2.86 14.69
N LEU A 99 -3.29 -3.28 13.87
CA LEU A 99 -3.39 -3.13 12.42
C LEU A 99 -4.58 -3.91 11.85
N LEU A 100 -4.67 -5.20 12.17
CA LEU A 100 -5.75 -6.06 11.66
C LEU A 100 -7.14 -5.58 12.10
N PRO A 101 -7.39 -5.30 13.40
CA PRO A 101 -8.71 -4.81 13.81
C PRO A 101 -9.12 -3.48 13.13
N ARG A 102 -8.15 -2.59 12.86
CA ARG A 102 -8.44 -1.27 12.30
C ARG A 102 -8.56 -1.27 10.78
N THR A 103 -7.74 -2.06 10.10
CA THR A 103 -7.66 -2.01 8.63
C THR A 103 -8.21 -3.24 7.93
N GLY A 104 -8.20 -4.39 8.59
CA GLY A 104 -8.50 -5.67 7.98
C GLY A 104 -7.28 -6.34 7.35
N TYR A 105 -6.11 -5.72 7.45
CA TYR A 105 -4.85 -6.23 6.87
C TYR A 105 -3.83 -6.54 7.95
N VAL A 106 -2.92 -7.47 7.63
CA VAL A 106 -1.82 -7.84 8.51
C VAL A 106 -0.54 -7.11 8.09
N HIS A 107 0.46 -7.09 8.99
CA HIS A 107 1.77 -6.54 8.67
C HIS A 107 2.38 -7.27 7.47
N GLY A 108 2.92 -6.51 6.52
CA GLY A 108 3.47 -7.05 5.28
C GLY A 108 2.43 -7.27 4.18
N GLY A 109 1.14 -7.21 4.51
CA GLY A 109 0.05 -7.33 3.54
C GLY A 109 -0.91 -6.16 3.55
N CYS A 110 -0.52 -5.04 4.18
CA CYS A 110 -1.38 -3.87 4.27
C CYS A 110 -1.41 -3.09 2.94
N SER A 111 -2.61 -2.74 2.48
CA SER A 111 -2.82 -1.97 1.26
C SER A 111 -3.70 -0.75 1.56
N PRO A 112 -3.54 0.35 0.82
CA PRO A 112 -4.43 1.51 0.99
C PRO A 112 -5.84 1.24 0.46
N ILE A 113 -5.98 0.26 -0.43
CA ILE A 113 -7.26 -0.06 -1.07
C ILE A 113 -7.98 -1.13 -0.25
N GLY A 114 -9.28 -0.94 -0.04
CA GLY A 114 -10.12 -1.97 0.57
C GLY A 114 -10.02 -2.09 2.09
N MET A 115 -9.50 -1.09 2.77
CA MET A 115 -9.49 -1.08 4.24
C MET A 115 -10.91 -1.09 4.79
N LYS A 116 -11.09 -1.64 6.00
CA LYS A 116 -12.39 -1.64 6.70
C LYS A 116 -13.03 -0.26 6.74
N LYS A 117 -12.20 0.77 6.97
CA LYS A 117 -12.59 2.15 6.92
C LYS A 117 -11.55 2.90 6.12
N GLN A 118 -11.98 3.78 5.22
CA GLN A 118 -11.06 4.58 4.42
C GLN A 118 -10.55 5.74 5.25
N PHE A 119 -9.26 5.70 5.58
CA PHE A 119 -8.57 6.79 6.28
C PHE A 119 -7.92 7.73 5.26
N PRO A 120 -7.70 9.01 5.61
CA PRO A 120 -6.93 9.91 4.75
C PRO A 120 -5.58 9.28 4.40
N THR A 121 -5.23 9.30 3.12
CA THR A 121 -4.06 8.59 2.59
C THR A 121 -3.14 9.56 1.87
N TYR A 122 -1.85 9.43 2.13
CA TYR A 122 -0.80 10.25 1.54
C TYR A 122 0.26 9.33 0.95
N ILE A 123 0.86 9.74 -0.17
CA ILE A 123 1.91 8.97 -0.81
C ILE A 123 3.11 9.88 -1.04
N HIS A 124 4.33 9.33 -0.85
CA HIS A 124 5.52 10.13 -1.11
C HIS A 124 5.53 10.58 -2.57
N GLN A 125 5.87 11.83 -2.77
CA GLN A 125 5.69 12.55 -4.04
C GLN A 125 6.44 11.93 -5.21
N THR A 126 7.51 11.15 -4.98
CA THR A 126 8.25 10.47 -6.05
C THR A 126 7.42 9.47 -6.82
N ALA A 127 6.27 9.04 -6.29
CA ALA A 127 5.36 8.15 -7.01
C ALA A 127 4.94 8.73 -8.36
N ALA A 128 4.87 10.06 -8.48
CA ALA A 128 4.50 10.72 -9.73
C ALA A 128 5.60 10.66 -10.80
N ASP A 129 6.82 10.28 -10.42
CA ASP A 129 7.96 10.21 -11.34
C ASP A 129 7.99 8.90 -12.15
N TYR A 130 7.14 7.93 -11.81
CA TYR A 130 7.12 6.62 -12.45
C TYR A 130 5.85 6.40 -13.24
N ASP A 131 5.94 5.63 -14.32
CA ASP A 131 4.76 5.25 -15.12
C ASP A 131 3.79 4.43 -14.27
N THR A 132 4.33 3.50 -13.49
CA THR A 132 3.57 2.67 -12.57
C THR A 132 4.32 2.51 -11.26
N ILE A 133 3.55 2.25 -10.20
CA ILE A 133 4.08 1.95 -8.88
C ILE A 133 3.57 0.58 -8.43
N PHE A 134 4.26 -0.03 -7.47
CA PHE A 134 3.91 -1.33 -6.90
C PHE A 134 3.57 -1.16 -5.43
N PHE A 135 2.54 -1.87 -4.96
CA PHE A 135 2.23 -1.93 -3.54
C PHE A 135 1.45 -3.21 -3.23
N SER A 136 1.24 -3.48 -1.95
CA SER A 136 0.58 -4.72 -1.53
C SER A 136 -0.80 -4.88 -2.15
N ALA A 137 -1.09 -6.08 -2.61
CA ALA A 137 -2.41 -6.46 -3.12
C ALA A 137 -3.39 -6.84 -2.00
N GLY A 138 -3.00 -6.64 -0.72
CA GLY A 138 -3.86 -6.93 0.42
C GLY A 138 -3.54 -8.22 1.14
N ARG A 139 -2.42 -8.85 0.80
CA ARG A 139 -1.92 -10.02 1.52
C ARG A 139 -0.42 -10.15 1.32
N VAL A 140 0.25 -10.82 2.24
CA VAL A 140 1.67 -11.15 2.08
C VAL A 140 1.81 -12.07 0.87
N GLY A 141 2.77 -11.78 0.01
CA GLY A 141 3.05 -12.60 -1.18
C GLY A 141 2.35 -12.12 -2.44
N ALA A 142 1.65 -10.99 -2.41
CA ALA A 142 0.98 -10.45 -3.59
C ALA A 142 1.15 -8.93 -3.68
N GLN A 143 1.45 -8.46 -4.88
CA GLN A 143 1.59 -7.04 -5.19
C GLN A 143 0.73 -6.68 -6.40
N VAL A 144 0.29 -5.44 -6.46
CA VAL A 144 -0.34 -4.88 -7.66
C VAL A 144 0.54 -3.78 -8.23
N GLU A 145 0.45 -3.59 -9.52
CA GLU A 145 1.14 -2.53 -10.25
C GLU A 145 0.11 -1.71 -11.03
N LEU A 146 0.11 -0.40 -10.82
CA LEU A 146 -0.77 0.51 -11.56
C LEU A 146 -0.20 1.93 -11.51
N PRO A 147 -0.65 2.82 -12.43
CA PRO A 147 -0.24 4.23 -12.36
C PRO A 147 -0.80 4.91 -11.11
N LEU A 148 -0.09 5.92 -10.60
CA LEU A 148 -0.59 6.73 -9.49
C LEU A 148 -1.98 7.29 -9.78
N SER A 149 -2.25 7.70 -11.03
CA SER A 149 -3.55 8.22 -11.42
C SER A 149 -4.69 7.20 -11.19
N ALA A 150 -4.42 5.92 -11.43
CA ALA A 150 -5.39 4.86 -11.17
C ALA A 150 -5.64 4.70 -9.66
N LEU A 151 -4.57 4.76 -8.86
CA LEU A 151 -4.73 4.72 -7.40
C LEU A 151 -5.57 5.90 -6.91
N GLN A 152 -5.34 7.09 -7.45
CA GLN A 152 -6.12 8.29 -7.11
C GLN A 152 -7.59 8.19 -7.51
N GLN A 153 -7.90 7.38 -8.53
CA GLN A 153 -9.28 7.08 -8.90
C GLN A 153 -9.92 6.05 -7.96
N ALA A 154 -9.12 5.17 -7.40
CA ALA A 154 -9.61 4.15 -6.46
C ALA A 154 -9.97 4.76 -5.09
N LEU A 155 -9.19 5.74 -4.63
CA LEU A 155 -9.41 6.44 -3.37
C LEU A 155 -8.69 7.79 -3.39
N PRO A 156 -9.08 8.75 -2.54
CA PRO A 156 -8.34 10.01 -2.43
C PRO A 156 -6.93 9.75 -1.87
N VAL A 157 -5.91 10.10 -2.64
CA VAL A 157 -4.50 9.98 -2.23
C VAL A 157 -3.80 11.29 -2.57
N THR A 158 -3.11 11.85 -1.59
CA THR A 158 -2.42 13.12 -1.73
C THR A 158 -0.91 12.92 -1.75
N PRO A 159 -0.21 13.29 -2.84
CA PRO A 159 1.26 13.27 -2.85
C PRO A 159 1.83 14.33 -1.91
N ALA A 160 2.88 13.97 -1.20
CA ALA A 160 3.57 14.88 -0.28
C ALA A 160 4.99 14.38 0.00
N ASP A 161 5.86 15.27 0.47
CA ASP A 161 7.18 14.87 0.96
C ASP A 161 7.02 14.35 2.38
N ILE A 162 7.20 13.04 2.54
CA ILE A 162 6.96 12.36 3.83
C ILE A 162 8.07 11.40 4.24
N ILE A 163 9.20 11.38 3.55
CA ILE A 163 10.31 10.50 3.91
C ILE A 163 11.43 11.27 4.61
N LYS A 164 12.22 10.54 5.40
CA LYS A 164 13.42 11.10 6.03
C LYS A 164 14.43 11.50 4.97
N ALA A 165 15.08 12.63 5.22
CA ALA A 165 16.12 13.12 4.33
C ALA A 165 17.37 12.24 4.41
#